data_49a88bdf77774c6434d1152cbec494a4
#
_entry.id   49a88bdf77774c6434d1152cbec494a4
#
_cell.length_a   1.000
_cell.length_b   1.000
_cell.length_c   1.000
_cell.angle_alpha   90.00
_cell.angle_beta   90.00
_cell.angle_gamma   90.00
#
_symmetry.space_group_name_H-M   'P 1'
#
loop_
_entity.id
_entity.type
_entity.pdbx_description
1 polymer ?
#
loop_
_entity_poly.entity_id
_entity_poly.type
_entity_poly.pdbx_seq_one_letter_code
_entity_poly.pdbx_strand_id
1 'polypeptide(L)'
;MFRKTAFGRAAVLAASTAIVLGAAVMGSAAQDKTTITFANWATAEAATRPGIEEVIANFEKANPDIDVQSETISFSEIARQLVLRIRSGNPPDVAQVAGNDTLLLAATGGLEPLSTIAADTVANLKPGSLSGLEVDGSLVALPWNQAPAGFWYNKAIMEKAGLDPENPPKTIDELNAALKSIKESQPDVIPLGVDTTNRAFSLSSNWPWMLTFGAKPVGADATGAESAEMKAYLTWMRDLAEKGYIEVGRKIGEFRPLIAQDKVAFLWDQVLVQGVIQTTNKMSDEDFYKHYGVTVMPTGAAGKSFSFEGGHQLVMFKDSEKKEAAWKFMNFLATDPGAIKTYTIGYNRSLPPVAQTDDEELKKLLDTPVFNTYSNDIIPTIAPQPYGPQFAAAATAIMAGVQEAVTSSRPIDEIAASIQQQLSR
;
A
#
# COMPACT_ATOMS: atom_id res chain seq x y z
N MET A 1 -63.55 24.62 65.56
CA MET A 1 -64.19 23.94 66.76
C MET A 1 -63.12 22.95 67.25
N PHE A 2 -62.53 23.29 68.42
CA PHE A 2 -62.10 22.43 69.56
C PHE A 2 -61.48 21.05 69.21
N ARG A 3 -60.41 20.55 69.83
CA ARG A 3 -59.63 20.82 71.06
C ARG A 3 -58.35 19.99 71.02
N LYS A 4 -57.25 20.60 71.49
CA LYS A 4 -56.14 20.21 72.31
C LYS A 4 -56.22 18.94 73.15
N THR A 5 -55.11 18.22 73.31
CA THR A 5 -54.38 17.84 74.57
C THR A 5 -53.20 16.92 74.15
N ALA A 6 -52.01 17.02 74.44
CA ALA A 6 -51.00 17.30 75.47
C ALA A 6 -50.67 16.08 76.37
N PHE A 7 -49.36 15.90 76.64
CA PHE A 7 -48.63 15.08 77.64
C PHE A 7 -48.33 13.62 77.24
N GLY A 8 -47.17 13.07 77.47
CA GLY A 8 -46.06 13.41 78.35
C GLY A 8 -44.79 12.59 78.11
N ARG A 9 -43.74 13.00 78.77
CA ARG A 9 -42.34 12.55 78.73
C ARG A 9 -42.16 11.12 79.27
N ALA A 10 -41.16 10.39 78.71
CA ALA A 10 -40.23 9.54 79.46
C ALA A 10 -38.95 9.29 78.63
N ALA A 11 -37.80 9.63 79.19
CA ALA A 11 -36.48 9.41 78.68
C ALA A 11 -36.00 8.00 79.08
N VAL A 12 -35.45 7.24 78.15
CA VAL A 12 -34.58 6.09 78.45
C VAL A 12 -33.32 6.21 77.58
N LEU A 13 -32.16 6.45 78.21
CA LEU A 13 -30.85 6.31 77.62
C LEU A 13 -30.55 4.83 77.39
N ALA A 14 -30.28 4.46 76.18
CA ALA A 14 -29.57 3.22 75.86
C ALA A 14 -28.37 3.57 74.90
N ALA A 15 -27.17 3.45 75.42
CA ALA A 15 -25.96 3.56 74.69
C ALA A 15 -25.78 2.34 73.77
N SER A 16 -25.81 2.53 72.46
CA SER A 16 -25.47 1.49 71.46
C SER A 16 -24.27 1.95 70.69
N THR A 17 -23.18 1.29 70.94
CA THR A 17 -21.87 1.44 70.21
C THR A 17 -22.10 1.00 68.76
N ALA A 18 -22.20 1.96 67.84
CA ALA A 18 -22.22 1.67 66.40
C ALA A 18 -20.76 1.53 65.90
N ILE A 19 -20.37 0.29 65.59
CA ILE A 19 -19.15 0.00 64.79
C ILE A 19 -19.41 0.45 63.38
N VAL A 20 -18.81 1.59 62.99
CA VAL A 20 -18.79 2.02 61.58
C VAL A 20 -17.73 1.18 60.88
N LEU A 21 -18.12 0.11 60.19
CA LEU A 21 -17.32 -0.51 59.14
C LEU A 21 -17.25 0.49 57.99
N GLY A 22 -16.13 1.24 57.93
CA GLY A 22 -15.78 2.01 56.73
C GLY A 22 -15.46 1.05 55.61
N ALA A 23 -16.43 0.74 54.74
CA ALA A 23 -16.15 0.19 53.43
C ALA A 23 -15.40 1.30 52.64
N ALA A 24 -14.08 1.19 52.58
CA ALA A 24 -13.29 1.93 51.60
C ALA A 24 -13.75 1.44 50.22
N VAL A 25 -14.69 2.14 49.61
CA VAL A 25 -14.89 2.08 48.17
C VAL A 25 -13.64 2.63 47.56
N MET A 26 -12.69 1.73 47.23
CA MET A 26 -11.62 2.06 46.26
C MET A 26 -12.35 2.33 44.94
N GLY A 27 -12.73 3.58 44.75
CA GLY A 27 -13.06 4.06 43.42
C GLY A 27 -11.81 3.85 42.57
N SER A 28 -11.85 2.86 41.70
CA SER A 28 -10.92 2.80 40.56
C SER A 28 -11.12 4.13 39.86
N ALA A 29 -10.22 5.07 40.07
CA ALA A 29 -10.13 6.23 39.23
C ALA A 29 -9.94 5.66 37.81
N ALA A 30 -10.96 5.81 36.98
CA ALA A 30 -10.80 5.55 35.56
C ALA A 30 -9.64 6.48 35.14
N GLN A 31 -8.47 5.91 34.89
CA GLN A 31 -7.32 6.64 34.40
C GLN A 31 -7.76 7.22 33.08
N ASP A 32 -7.78 8.55 32.95
CA ASP A 32 -8.12 9.21 31.69
C ASP A 32 -7.22 8.65 30.60
N LYS A 33 -7.83 7.96 29.63
CA LYS A 33 -7.10 7.36 28.52
C LYS A 33 -6.51 8.45 27.61
N THR A 34 -5.30 8.22 27.14
CA THR A 34 -4.72 9.04 26.07
C THR A 34 -5.39 8.67 24.76
N THR A 35 -6.26 9.51 24.22
CA THR A 35 -6.89 9.28 22.91
C THR A 35 -6.01 9.81 21.80
N ILE A 36 -5.58 8.94 20.88
CA ILE A 36 -4.88 9.30 19.65
C ILE A 36 -5.80 9.19 18.44
N THR A 37 -5.58 10.05 17.44
CA THR A 37 -6.34 10.04 16.17
C THR A 37 -5.53 9.36 15.09
N PHE A 38 -6.16 8.42 14.35
CA PHE A 38 -5.55 7.68 13.25
C PHE A 38 -6.32 7.89 11.96
N ALA A 39 -5.82 8.76 11.06
CA ALA A 39 -6.39 8.97 9.74
C ALA A 39 -5.95 7.86 8.78
N ASN A 40 -6.92 7.13 8.21
CA ASN A 40 -6.62 5.99 7.36
C ASN A 40 -7.73 5.70 6.34
N TRP A 41 -7.36 5.02 5.26
CA TRP A 41 -8.34 4.48 4.31
C TRP A 41 -8.65 3.00 4.55
N ALA A 42 -7.91 2.32 5.41
CA ALA A 42 -8.15 0.92 5.72
C ALA A 42 -9.56 0.69 6.25
N THR A 43 -10.10 1.65 7.02
CA THR A 43 -11.50 1.65 7.47
C THR A 43 -12.51 2.09 6.42
N ALA A 44 -12.06 2.74 5.32
CA ALA A 44 -12.95 3.11 4.21
C ALA A 44 -13.25 1.94 3.28
N GLU A 45 -12.35 0.94 3.24
CA GLU A 45 -12.44 -0.18 2.33
C GLU A 45 -13.05 -1.41 2.99
N ALA A 46 -14.12 -1.97 2.42
CA ALA A 46 -14.84 -3.11 2.98
C ALA A 46 -13.94 -4.36 3.16
N ALA A 47 -12.93 -4.52 2.31
CA ALA A 47 -12.00 -5.65 2.36
C ALA A 47 -11.03 -5.59 3.55
N THR A 48 -10.58 -4.40 3.95
CA THR A 48 -9.55 -4.21 4.97
C THR A 48 -10.09 -3.74 6.31
N ARG A 49 -11.29 -3.14 6.33
CA ARG A 49 -11.93 -2.62 7.55
C ARG A 49 -11.96 -3.62 8.70
N PRO A 50 -12.46 -4.87 8.54
CA PRO A 50 -12.56 -5.78 9.69
C PRO A 50 -11.19 -6.05 10.32
N GLY A 51 -10.15 -6.18 9.50
CA GLY A 51 -8.80 -6.45 9.97
C GLY A 51 -8.17 -5.30 10.73
N ILE A 52 -8.32 -4.06 10.26
CA ILE A 52 -7.77 -2.90 10.96
C ILE A 52 -8.52 -2.61 12.27
N GLU A 53 -9.85 -2.79 12.29
CA GLU A 53 -10.65 -2.66 13.50
C GLU A 53 -10.26 -3.71 14.55
N GLU A 54 -10.02 -4.97 14.14
CA GLU A 54 -9.52 -6.03 15.02
C GLU A 54 -8.14 -5.71 15.59
N VAL A 55 -7.21 -5.23 14.75
CA VAL A 55 -5.85 -4.86 15.17
C VAL A 55 -5.87 -3.69 16.15
N ILE A 56 -6.70 -2.67 15.92
CA ILE A 56 -6.89 -1.55 16.85
C ILE A 56 -7.40 -2.07 18.19
N ALA A 57 -8.44 -2.91 18.21
CA ALA A 57 -8.99 -3.49 19.45
C ALA A 57 -7.94 -4.32 20.21
N ASN A 58 -7.08 -5.07 19.50
CA ASN A 58 -5.99 -5.83 20.11
C ASN A 58 -4.91 -4.92 20.72
N PHE A 59 -4.58 -3.80 20.03
CA PHE A 59 -3.67 -2.79 20.56
C PHE A 59 -4.22 -2.15 21.85
N GLU A 60 -5.46 -1.71 21.86
CA GLU A 60 -6.12 -1.11 23.04
C GLU A 60 -6.22 -2.08 24.21
N LYS A 61 -6.45 -3.36 23.93
CA LYS A 61 -6.43 -4.41 24.97
C LYS A 61 -5.05 -4.57 25.60
N ALA A 62 -3.98 -4.47 24.80
CA ALA A 62 -2.60 -4.54 25.29
C ALA A 62 -2.15 -3.22 25.97
N ASN A 63 -2.75 -2.10 25.62
CA ASN A 63 -2.47 -0.75 26.12
C ASN A 63 -3.75 -0.08 26.65
N PRO A 64 -4.27 -0.48 27.80
CA PRO A 64 -5.59 -0.04 28.30
C PRO A 64 -5.65 1.46 28.64
N ASP A 65 -4.51 2.13 28.71
CA ASP A 65 -4.31 3.57 28.90
C ASP A 65 -4.37 4.37 27.58
N ILE A 66 -4.46 3.72 26.43
CA ILE A 66 -4.54 4.37 25.11
C ILE A 66 -5.88 4.00 24.44
N ASP A 67 -6.49 4.97 23.79
CA ASP A 67 -7.67 4.85 22.94
C ASP A 67 -7.36 5.33 21.53
N VAL A 68 -7.72 4.56 20.49
CA VAL A 68 -7.40 4.90 19.08
C VAL A 68 -8.67 5.30 18.34
N GLN A 69 -8.81 6.58 18.11
CA GLN A 69 -9.92 7.12 17.32
C GLN A 69 -9.58 7.08 15.82
N SER A 70 -10.17 6.12 15.12
CA SER A 70 -9.97 5.98 13.68
C SER A 70 -10.76 7.03 12.90
N GLU A 71 -10.07 7.77 12.04
CA GLU A 71 -10.65 8.74 11.12
C GLU A 71 -10.65 8.16 9.70
N THR A 72 -11.84 7.84 9.19
CA THR A 72 -12.02 7.22 7.87
C THR A 72 -11.89 8.26 6.76
N ILE A 73 -10.85 8.16 5.94
CA ILE A 73 -10.63 9.01 4.77
C ILE A 73 -10.33 8.09 3.57
N SER A 74 -10.96 8.34 2.41
CA SER A 74 -10.69 7.51 1.24
C SER A 74 -9.26 7.69 0.71
N PHE A 75 -8.70 6.65 0.09
CA PHE A 75 -7.38 6.67 -0.53
C PHE A 75 -7.16 7.87 -1.47
N SER A 76 -8.16 8.24 -2.28
CA SER A 76 -8.04 9.35 -3.22
C SER A 76 -8.02 10.73 -2.56
N GLU A 77 -8.44 10.86 -1.30
CA GLU A 77 -8.60 12.13 -0.61
C GLU A 77 -7.59 12.36 0.51
N ILE A 78 -6.97 11.30 1.03
CA ILE A 78 -6.21 11.38 2.26
C ILE A 78 -5.03 12.36 2.17
N ALA A 79 -4.23 12.30 1.13
CA ALA A 79 -3.08 13.21 0.96
C ALA A 79 -3.52 14.68 0.94
N ARG A 80 -4.57 15.00 0.17
CA ARG A 80 -5.12 16.36 0.09
C ARG A 80 -5.64 16.85 1.44
N GLN A 81 -6.38 16.00 2.17
CA GLN A 81 -6.93 16.37 3.47
C GLN A 81 -5.80 16.56 4.50
N LEU A 82 -4.79 15.70 4.53
CA LEU A 82 -3.65 15.84 5.44
C LEU A 82 -2.88 17.13 5.19
N VAL A 83 -2.61 17.50 3.93
CA VAL A 83 -1.96 18.79 3.59
C VAL A 83 -2.78 19.99 4.12
N LEU A 84 -4.10 19.96 3.95
CA LEU A 84 -4.97 21.04 4.44
C LEU A 84 -4.97 21.10 5.97
N ARG A 85 -5.00 19.97 6.67
CA ARG A 85 -4.99 19.88 8.13
C ARG A 85 -3.66 20.32 8.73
N ILE A 86 -2.53 19.96 8.12
CA ILE A 86 -1.21 20.49 8.51
C ILE A 86 -1.20 22.02 8.42
N ARG A 87 -1.67 22.58 7.31
CA ARG A 87 -1.71 24.04 7.10
C ARG A 87 -2.64 24.77 8.06
N SER A 88 -3.70 24.11 8.53
CA SER A 88 -4.64 24.68 9.50
C SER A 88 -4.24 24.43 10.97
N GLY A 89 -3.09 23.77 11.23
CA GLY A 89 -2.63 23.44 12.58
C GLY A 89 -3.49 22.40 13.31
N ASN A 90 -4.18 21.54 12.58
CA ASN A 90 -5.03 20.48 13.15
C ASN A 90 -4.81 19.13 12.45
N PRO A 91 -3.56 18.63 12.33
CA PRO A 91 -3.30 17.31 11.81
C PRO A 91 -3.78 16.21 12.77
N PRO A 92 -3.97 14.96 12.33
CA PRO A 92 -4.14 13.82 13.23
C PRO A 92 -2.84 13.50 13.97
N ASP A 93 -2.87 12.56 14.94
CA ASP A 93 -1.65 12.11 15.61
C ASP A 93 -0.84 11.16 14.71
N VAL A 94 -1.54 10.23 14.02
CA VAL A 94 -0.99 9.23 13.08
C VAL A 94 -1.80 9.22 11.80
N ALA A 95 -1.15 8.97 10.67
CA ALA A 95 -1.86 8.69 9.43
C ALA A 95 -1.21 7.55 8.63
N GLN A 96 -2.07 6.79 7.92
CA GLN A 96 -1.70 5.90 6.83
C GLN A 96 -1.46 6.73 5.58
N VAL A 97 -0.34 6.52 4.89
CA VAL A 97 0.00 7.22 3.64
C VAL A 97 0.57 6.27 2.59
N ALA A 98 0.44 6.63 1.33
CA ALA A 98 1.11 5.94 0.22
C ALA A 98 2.50 6.55 -0.03
N GLY A 99 3.40 5.79 -0.67
CA GLY A 99 4.78 6.23 -0.91
C GLY A 99 4.90 7.56 -1.66
N ASN A 100 4.03 7.78 -2.65
CA ASN A 100 3.98 9.04 -3.39
C ASN A 100 3.55 10.25 -2.54
N ASP A 101 2.83 10.03 -1.46
CA ASP A 101 2.29 11.08 -0.60
C ASP A 101 3.24 11.45 0.55
N THR A 102 4.10 10.52 0.97
CA THR A 102 5.05 10.74 2.07
C THR A 102 5.94 11.95 1.82
N LEU A 103 6.57 12.06 0.64
CA LEU A 103 7.43 13.19 0.30
C LEU A 103 6.64 14.49 0.13
N LEU A 104 5.40 14.42 -0.38
CA LEU A 104 4.51 15.58 -0.47
C LEU A 104 4.19 16.14 0.93
N LEU A 105 3.88 15.27 1.88
CA LEU A 105 3.61 15.65 3.27
C LEU A 105 4.87 16.15 3.98
N ALA A 106 6.01 15.49 3.76
CA ALA A 106 7.30 15.92 4.33
C ALA A 106 7.67 17.33 3.86
N ALA A 107 7.42 17.68 2.60
CA ALA A 107 7.66 19.01 2.05
C ALA A 107 6.82 20.12 2.73
N THR A 108 5.74 19.79 3.43
CA THR A 108 4.98 20.76 4.26
C THR A 108 5.71 21.15 5.56
N GLY A 109 6.70 20.35 5.97
CA GLY A 109 7.38 20.49 7.26
C GLY A 109 6.57 19.99 8.47
N GLY A 110 5.39 19.38 8.24
CA GLY A 110 4.47 18.95 9.30
C GLY A 110 4.71 17.53 9.85
N LEU A 111 5.61 16.74 9.26
CA LEU A 111 5.91 15.39 9.74
C LEU A 111 6.96 15.41 10.87
N GLU A 112 6.74 14.56 11.87
CA GLU A 112 7.71 14.33 12.96
C GLU A 112 8.88 13.46 12.45
N PRO A 113 10.14 13.87 12.68
CA PRO A 113 11.30 13.02 12.42
C PRO A 113 11.31 11.79 13.33
N LEU A 114 11.39 10.60 12.75
CA LEU A 114 11.33 9.34 13.50
C LEU A 114 12.70 8.74 13.83
N SER A 115 13.80 9.27 13.29
CA SER A 115 15.13 8.66 13.37
C SER A 115 15.58 8.29 14.78
N THR A 116 15.24 9.08 15.79
CA THR A 116 15.59 8.80 17.18
C THR A 116 14.65 7.79 17.83
N ILE A 117 13.33 8.01 17.70
CA ILE A 117 12.31 7.16 18.36
C ILE A 117 12.19 5.78 17.70
N ALA A 118 12.55 5.68 16.42
CA ALA A 118 12.44 4.46 15.63
C ALA A 118 13.72 3.62 15.57
N ALA A 119 14.82 4.02 16.21
CA ALA A 119 16.13 3.40 16.02
C ALA A 119 16.12 1.86 16.19
N ASP A 120 15.53 1.36 17.28
CA ASP A 120 15.45 -0.07 17.58
C ASP A 120 14.54 -0.81 16.59
N THR A 121 13.43 -0.19 16.18
CA THR A 121 12.50 -0.75 15.21
C THR A 121 13.15 -0.86 13.84
N VAL A 122 13.79 0.21 13.38
CA VAL A 122 14.47 0.29 12.07
C VAL A 122 15.55 -0.79 11.93
N ALA A 123 16.29 -1.10 13.01
CA ALA A 123 17.31 -2.15 13.01
C ALA A 123 16.73 -3.55 12.66
N ASN A 124 15.43 -3.77 12.87
CA ASN A 124 14.73 -5.03 12.61
C ASN A 124 13.93 -5.01 11.29
N LEU A 125 13.97 -3.91 10.52
CA LEU A 125 13.29 -3.81 9.25
C LEU A 125 14.19 -4.29 8.10
N LYS A 126 13.56 -4.72 7.01
CA LYS A 126 14.26 -5.03 5.75
C LYS A 126 14.90 -3.75 5.20
N PRO A 127 16.21 -3.72 4.86
CA PRO A 127 16.87 -2.51 4.40
C PRO A 127 16.15 -1.80 3.24
N GLY A 128 15.61 -2.58 2.27
CA GLY A 128 14.87 -2.03 1.12
C GLY A 128 13.54 -1.35 1.49
N SER A 129 12.96 -1.63 2.67
CA SER A 129 11.69 -1.04 3.09
C SER A 129 11.79 0.43 3.49
N LEU A 130 13.00 0.93 3.73
CA LEU A 130 13.26 2.31 4.12
C LEU A 130 13.53 3.24 2.93
N SER A 131 13.61 2.69 1.72
CA SER A 131 13.93 3.47 0.52
C SER A 131 12.90 4.56 0.25
N GLY A 132 13.37 5.81 0.14
CA GLY A 132 12.52 6.97 -0.14
C GLY A 132 11.73 7.51 1.07
N LEU A 133 12.01 7.02 2.28
CA LEU A 133 11.35 7.48 3.52
C LEU A 133 12.20 8.47 4.33
N GLU A 134 13.38 8.82 3.84
CA GLU A 134 14.26 9.81 4.44
C GLU A 134 14.20 11.15 3.71
N VAL A 135 14.11 12.21 4.47
CA VAL A 135 14.18 13.60 3.99
C VAL A 135 15.19 14.35 4.86
N ASP A 136 16.16 15.01 4.24
CA ASP A 136 17.24 15.74 4.88
C ASP A 136 18.00 14.89 5.94
N GLY A 137 18.19 13.60 5.66
CA GLY A 137 18.87 12.66 6.54
C GLY A 137 18.06 12.19 7.74
N SER A 138 16.75 12.49 7.78
CA SER A 138 15.84 12.05 8.82
C SER A 138 14.75 11.13 8.27
N LEU A 139 14.51 10.01 8.93
CA LEU A 139 13.36 9.14 8.63
C LEU A 139 12.07 9.89 9.00
N VAL A 140 11.15 10.03 8.05
CA VAL A 140 9.88 10.78 8.21
C VAL A 140 8.63 9.90 8.17
N ALA A 141 8.79 8.61 7.90
CA ALA A 141 7.70 7.63 7.88
C ALA A 141 8.22 6.26 8.31
N LEU A 142 7.35 5.45 8.93
CA LEU A 142 7.61 4.05 9.24
C LEU A 142 6.97 3.19 8.16
N PRO A 143 7.70 2.27 7.48
CA PRO A 143 7.07 1.31 6.59
C PRO A 143 6.10 0.44 7.39
N TRP A 144 4.87 0.32 6.92
CA TRP A 144 3.83 -0.51 7.54
C TRP A 144 3.69 -1.85 6.83
N ASN A 145 3.65 -1.80 5.52
CA ASN A 145 3.64 -2.98 4.68
C ASN A 145 4.29 -2.70 3.34
N GLN A 146 4.74 -3.76 2.67
CA GLN A 146 5.32 -3.70 1.33
C GLN A 146 4.40 -4.41 0.35
N ALA A 147 4.14 -3.77 -0.79
CA ALA A 147 3.34 -4.32 -1.86
C ALA A 147 4.00 -4.06 -3.22
N PRO A 148 5.21 -4.57 -3.44
CA PRO A 148 5.88 -4.41 -4.73
C PRO A 148 5.08 -5.09 -5.85
N ALA A 149 5.25 -4.59 -7.08
CA ALA A 149 4.64 -5.22 -8.24
C ALA A 149 5.49 -6.40 -8.72
N GLY A 150 4.81 -7.47 -9.12
CA GLY A 150 5.37 -8.64 -9.76
C GLY A 150 4.71 -8.92 -11.11
N PHE A 151 5.36 -9.72 -11.92
CA PHE A 151 4.84 -10.17 -13.21
C PHE A 151 4.11 -11.50 -13.01
N TRP A 152 2.79 -11.41 -12.87
CA TRP A 152 1.88 -12.53 -12.66
C TRP A 152 1.56 -13.22 -13.97
N TYR A 153 1.39 -14.53 -13.95
CA TYR A 153 1.02 -15.31 -15.15
C TYR A 153 0.09 -16.46 -14.83
N ASN A 154 -0.79 -16.76 -15.81
CA ASN A 154 -1.73 -17.87 -15.78
C ASN A 154 -1.14 -19.04 -16.58
N LYS A 155 -0.77 -20.12 -15.89
CA LYS A 155 -0.12 -21.30 -16.45
C LYS A 155 -0.99 -22.03 -17.46
N ALA A 156 -2.29 -22.12 -17.19
CA ALA A 156 -3.23 -22.80 -18.09
C ALA A 156 -3.42 -22.07 -19.42
N ILE A 157 -3.41 -20.73 -19.41
CA ILE A 157 -3.46 -19.92 -20.64
C ILE A 157 -2.15 -20.08 -21.43
N MET A 158 -1.00 -20.07 -20.74
CA MET A 158 0.31 -20.29 -21.36
C MET A 158 0.37 -21.66 -22.06
N GLU A 159 -0.03 -22.73 -21.38
CA GLU A 159 -0.05 -24.10 -21.90
C GLU A 159 -0.93 -24.21 -23.17
N LYS A 160 -2.15 -23.65 -23.13
CA LYS A 160 -3.05 -23.61 -24.29
C LYS A 160 -2.47 -22.84 -25.49
N ALA A 161 -1.58 -21.88 -25.24
CA ALA A 161 -0.87 -21.14 -26.28
C ALA A 161 0.43 -21.82 -26.75
N GLY A 162 0.71 -23.05 -26.25
CA GLY A 162 1.93 -23.79 -26.60
C GLY A 162 3.21 -23.24 -25.93
N LEU A 163 3.06 -22.45 -24.87
CA LEU A 163 4.15 -21.90 -24.07
C LEU A 163 4.44 -22.80 -22.87
N ASP A 164 5.68 -22.85 -22.42
CA ASP A 164 6.06 -23.55 -21.20
C ASP A 164 5.57 -22.79 -19.95
N PRO A 165 4.62 -23.34 -19.18
CA PRO A 165 4.04 -22.68 -18.03
C PRO A 165 5.04 -22.49 -16.84
N GLU A 166 6.15 -23.22 -16.84
CA GLU A 166 7.19 -23.08 -15.80
C GLU A 166 8.32 -22.12 -16.21
N ASN A 167 8.33 -21.67 -17.45
CA ASN A 167 9.28 -20.70 -17.97
C ASN A 167 8.58 -19.47 -18.58
N PRO A 168 8.06 -18.54 -17.74
CA PRO A 168 7.46 -17.31 -18.21
C PRO A 168 8.49 -16.44 -18.96
N PRO A 169 8.04 -15.50 -19.82
CA PRO A 169 8.93 -14.64 -20.62
C PRO A 169 9.92 -13.86 -19.72
N LYS A 170 11.21 -13.88 -20.08
CA LYS A 170 12.30 -13.22 -19.34
C LYS A 170 12.76 -11.92 -19.99
N THR A 171 12.41 -11.71 -21.26
CA THR A 171 12.76 -10.52 -22.03
C THR A 171 11.52 -9.91 -22.69
N ILE A 172 11.59 -8.64 -23.08
CA ILE A 172 10.51 -7.98 -23.82
C ILE A 172 10.24 -8.68 -25.17
N ASP A 173 11.27 -9.22 -25.82
CA ASP A 173 11.09 -9.95 -27.08
C ASP A 173 10.37 -11.28 -26.86
N GLU A 174 10.74 -12.05 -25.82
CA GLU A 174 10.03 -13.26 -25.43
C GLU A 174 8.57 -12.95 -25.01
N LEU A 175 8.36 -11.84 -24.27
CA LEU A 175 7.02 -11.39 -23.93
C LEU A 175 6.20 -11.09 -25.18
N ASN A 176 6.72 -10.32 -26.12
CA ASN A 176 6.02 -10.00 -27.38
C ASN A 176 5.65 -11.27 -28.17
N ALA A 177 6.53 -12.27 -28.23
CA ALA A 177 6.25 -13.56 -28.85
C ALA A 177 5.14 -14.32 -28.11
N ALA A 178 5.18 -14.34 -26.78
CA ALA A 178 4.15 -14.98 -25.95
C ALA A 178 2.77 -14.31 -26.11
N LEU A 179 2.72 -12.97 -26.09
CA LEU A 179 1.48 -12.20 -26.30
C LEU A 179 0.86 -12.52 -27.65
N LYS A 180 1.68 -12.65 -28.70
CA LYS A 180 1.22 -13.06 -30.02
C LYS A 180 0.60 -14.47 -30.01
N SER A 181 1.32 -15.47 -29.48
CA SER A 181 0.83 -16.86 -29.38
C SER A 181 -0.50 -16.94 -28.61
N ILE A 182 -0.61 -16.21 -27.50
CA ILE A 182 -1.85 -16.18 -26.70
C ILE A 182 -2.98 -15.57 -27.51
N LYS A 183 -2.77 -14.43 -28.16
CA LYS A 183 -3.81 -13.77 -28.96
C LYS A 183 -4.28 -14.59 -30.14
N GLU A 184 -3.39 -15.30 -30.80
CA GLU A 184 -3.69 -16.17 -31.93
C GLU A 184 -4.47 -17.43 -31.50
N SER A 185 -4.09 -18.05 -30.37
CA SER A 185 -4.72 -19.29 -29.87
C SER A 185 -6.00 -19.04 -29.07
N GLN A 186 -6.11 -17.89 -28.39
CA GLN A 186 -7.21 -17.56 -27.46
C GLN A 186 -7.63 -16.09 -27.66
N PRO A 187 -8.39 -15.76 -28.74
CA PRO A 187 -8.71 -14.37 -29.11
C PRO A 187 -9.47 -13.57 -28.03
N ASP A 188 -10.23 -14.26 -27.16
CA ASP A 188 -11.02 -13.66 -26.09
C ASP A 188 -10.23 -13.41 -24.80
N VAL A 189 -9.00 -13.91 -24.73
CA VAL A 189 -8.08 -13.65 -23.59
C VAL A 189 -7.35 -12.33 -23.82
N ILE A 190 -7.22 -11.54 -22.78
CA ILE A 190 -6.35 -10.36 -22.74
C ILE A 190 -4.92 -10.83 -22.49
N PRO A 191 -4.00 -10.72 -23.45
CA PRO A 191 -2.64 -11.21 -23.25
C PRO A 191 -1.89 -10.54 -22.11
N LEU A 192 -2.01 -9.19 -21.94
CA LEU A 192 -1.32 -8.44 -20.91
C LEU A 192 -2.24 -7.40 -20.24
N GLY A 193 -2.35 -7.47 -18.92
CA GLY A 193 -2.98 -6.43 -18.08
C GLY A 193 -1.95 -5.38 -17.68
N VAL A 194 -2.15 -4.15 -18.13
CA VAL A 194 -1.34 -2.98 -17.79
C VAL A 194 -2.22 -1.73 -17.66
N ASP A 195 -1.89 -0.83 -16.72
CA ASP A 195 -2.67 0.40 -16.48
C ASP A 195 -2.41 1.43 -17.59
N THR A 196 -3.44 1.81 -18.32
CA THR A 196 -3.37 2.84 -19.37
C THR A 196 -4.20 4.09 -19.03
N THR A 197 -4.58 4.26 -17.76
CA THR A 197 -5.36 5.42 -17.31
C THR A 197 -4.47 6.61 -16.95
N ASN A 198 -5.03 7.82 -17.01
CA ASN A 198 -4.30 9.04 -16.65
C ASN A 198 -4.51 9.37 -15.16
N ARG A 199 -3.67 8.79 -14.30
CA ARG A 199 -3.67 8.99 -12.84
C ARG A 199 -2.24 8.96 -12.30
N ALA A 200 -2.01 9.55 -11.12
CA ALA A 200 -0.70 9.51 -10.46
C ALA A 200 -0.19 8.08 -10.26
N PHE A 201 -1.04 7.16 -9.77
CA PHE A 201 -0.69 5.75 -9.60
C PHE A 201 -0.36 5.05 -10.91
N SER A 202 -0.98 5.46 -12.03
CA SER A 202 -0.67 4.86 -13.34
C SER A 202 0.76 5.15 -13.77
N LEU A 203 1.33 6.33 -13.43
CA LEU A 203 2.76 6.58 -13.65
C LEU A 203 3.61 5.64 -12.78
N SER A 204 3.29 5.49 -11.49
CA SER A 204 4.02 4.55 -10.61
C SER A 204 4.02 3.12 -11.17
N SER A 205 2.87 2.65 -11.67
CA SER A 205 2.73 1.32 -12.28
C SER A 205 3.50 1.18 -13.60
N ASN A 206 3.55 2.23 -14.41
CA ASN A 206 4.26 2.22 -15.71
C ASN A 206 5.74 2.60 -15.61
N TRP A 207 6.18 3.18 -14.50
CA TRP A 207 7.57 3.60 -14.31
C TRP A 207 8.57 2.46 -14.50
N PRO A 208 8.39 1.25 -13.94
CA PRO A 208 9.25 0.11 -14.21
C PRO A 208 9.31 -0.28 -15.70
N TRP A 209 8.17 -0.23 -16.40
CA TRP A 209 8.15 -0.47 -17.85
C TRP A 209 8.99 0.57 -18.63
N MET A 210 8.87 1.86 -18.29
CA MET A 210 9.71 2.91 -18.88
C MET A 210 11.19 2.64 -18.63
N LEU A 211 11.57 2.31 -17.38
CA LEU A 211 12.93 1.98 -17.01
C LEU A 211 13.48 0.75 -17.76
N THR A 212 12.62 -0.23 -18.07
CA THR A 212 12.99 -1.42 -18.85
C THR A 212 13.47 -1.05 -20.27
N PHE A 213 12.92 0.02 -20.85
CA PHE A 213 13.40 0.62 -22.11
C PHE A 213 14.57 1.60 -21.90
N GLY A 214 14.96 1.92 -20.68
CA GLY A 214 15.96 2.93 -20.34
C GLY A 214 15.38 4.36 -20.25
N ALA A 215 14.06 4.51 -20.35
CA ALA A 215 13.40 5.81 -20.35
C ALA A 215 13.25 6.37 -18.94
N LYS A 216 13.70 7.61 -18.75
CA LYS A 216 13.54 8.39 -17.51
C LYS A 216 13.04 9.79 -17.88
N PRO A 217 11.74 9.97 -18.17
CA PRO A 217 11.23 11.26 -18.61
C PRO A 217 11.35 12.38 -17.59
N VAL A 218 11.43 12.05 -16.28
CA VAL A 218 11.61 12.99 -15.16
C VAL A 218 12.55 12.40 -14.11
N GLY A 219 12.98 13.25 -13.16
CA GLY A 219 13.91 12.88 -12.08
C GLY A 219 15.26 13.59 -12.21
N ALA A 220 16.15 13.37 -11.23
CA ALA A 220 17.45 14.03 -11.18
C ALA A 220 18.39 13.63 -12.33
N ASP A 221 18.23 12.41 -12.85
CA ASP A 221 18.99 11.84 -13.98
C ASP A 221 18.08 11.62 -15.21
N ALA A 222 17.12 12.53 -15.42
CA ALA A 222 16.14 12.42 -16.49
C ALA A 222 16.82 12.43 -17.89
N THR A 223 16.39 11.49 -18.75
CA THR A 223 16.72 11.49 -20.17
C THR A 223 15.79 12.40 -20.99
N GLY A 224 14.66 12.80 -20.38
CA GLY A 224 13.62 13.61 -21.01
C GLY A 224 12.59 12.77 -21.78
N ALA A 225 11.46 13.39 -22.05
CA ALA A 225 10.36 12.73 -22.77
C ALA A 225 10.60 12.56 -24.28
N GLU A 226 11.52 13.34 -24.87
CA GLU A 226 11.89 13.23 -26.28
C GLU A 226 13.06 12.27 -26.55
N SER A 227 13.55 11.58 -25.51
CA SER A 227 14.63 10.59 -25.65
C SER A 227 14.22 9.41 -26.55
N ALA A 228 15.21 8.75 -27.16
CA ALA A 228 14.96 7.57 -27.99
C ALA A 228 14.30 6.44 -27.19
N GLU A 229 14.69 6.31 -25.93
CA GLU A 229 14.18 5.30 -24.98
C GLU A 229 12.70 5.52 -24.67
N MET A 230 12.29 6.77 -24.42
CA MET A 230 10.88 7.10 -24.17
C MET A 230 10.02 6.90 -25.42
N LYS A 231 10.54 7.27 -26.60
CA LYS A 231 9.86 7.02 -27.88
C LYS A 231 9.72 5.52 -28.14
N ALA A 232 10.74 4.71 -27.83
CA ALA A 232 10.68 3.26 -27.95
C ALA A 232 9.61 2.68 -27.02
N TYR A 233 9.51 3.13 -25.76
CA TYR A 233 8.46 2.73 -24.84
C TYR A 233 7.05 3.10 -25.37
N LEU A 234 6.85 4.34 -25.82
CA LEU A 234 5.56 4.79 -26.38
C LEU A 234 5.16 3.99 -27.63
N THR A 235 6.15 3.68 -28.49
CA THR A 235 5.93 2.82 -29.68
C THR A 235 5.52 1.42 -29.27
N TRP A 236 6.19 0.82 -28.29
CA TRP A 236 5.82 -0.49 -27.76
C TRP A 236 4.40 -0.50 -27.18
N MET A 237 4.01 0.50 -26.40
CA MET A 237 2.65 0.63 -25.86
C MET A 237 1.60 0.73 -26.98
N ARG A 238 1.88 1.50 -28.05
CA ARG A 238 1.04 1.59 -29.24
C ARG A 238 0.89 0.22 -29.91
N ASP A 239 2.00 -0.45 -30.15
CA ASP A 239 2.02 -1.78 -30.75
C ASP A 239 1.18 -2.79 -29.96
N LEU A 240 1.25 -2.77 -28.64
CA LEU A 240 0.41 -3.61 -27.77
C LEU A 240 -1.08 -3.34 -27.98
N ALA A 241 -1.46 -2.07 -28.10
CA ALA A 241 -2.86 -1.67 -28.30
C ALA A 241 -3.36 -2.04 -29.71
N GLU A 242 -2.60 -1.72 -30.77
CA GLU A 242 -2.95 -2.00 -32.15
C GLU A 242 -3.07 -3.49 -32.44
N LYS A 243 -2.23 -4.33 -31.79
CA LYS A 243 -2.29 -5.80 -31.90
C LYS A 243 -3.37 -6.44 -30.99
N GLY A 244 -4.05 -5.62 -30.18
CA GLY A 244 -5.06 -6.10 -29.22
C GLY A 244 -4.48 -6.96 -28.10
N TYR A 245 -3.23 -6.72 -27.72
CA TYR A 245 -2.57 -7.42 -26.61
C TYR A 245 -2.92 -6.85 -25.23
N ILE A 246 -3.42 -5.61 -25.19
CA ILE A 246 -3.90 -4.92 -23.98
C ILE A 246 -5.30 -4.38 -24.18
N GLU A 247 -6.03 -4.16 -23.09
CA GLU A 247 -7.27 -3.38 -23.08
C GLU A 247 -6.98 -1.95 -22.61
N VAL A 248 -7.26 -0.98 -23.47
CA VAL A 248 -7.01 0.43 -23.21
C VAL A 248 -8.06 1.02 -22.28
N GLY A 249 -7.65 1.94 -21.39
CA GLY A 249 -8.53 2.69 -20.50
C GLY A 249 -8.90 1.95 -19.21
N ARG A 250 -8.32 0.78 -18.93
CA ARG A 250 -8.50 0.07 -17.67
C ARG A 250 -7.46 0.47 -16.62
N LYS A 251 -7.91 0.57 -15.38
CA LYS A 251 -7.05 0.62 -14.19
C LYS A 251 -6.50 -0.77 -13.90
N ILE A 252 -5.29 -0.82 -13.32
CA ILE A 252 -4.66 -2.11 -13.01
C ILE A 252 -5.55 -3.01 -12.15
N GLY A 253 -6.22 -2.46 -11.13
CA GLY A 253 -7.10 -3.23 -10.25
C GLY A 253 -8.31 -3.87 -10.93
N GLU A 254 -8.72 -3.38 -12.10
CA GLU A 254 -9.84 -3.93 -12.87
C GLU A 254 -9.46 -5.23 -13.61
N PHE A 255 -8.17 -5.53 -13.73
CA PHE A 255 -7.70 -6.82 -14.27
C PHE A 255 -7.66 -7.94 -13.22
N ARG A 256 -7.66 -7.61 -11.92
CA ARG A 256 -7.58 -8.63 -10.85
C ARG A 256 -8.71 -9.66 -10.88
N PRO A 257 -9.99 -9.29 -11.01
CA PRO A 257 -11.05 -10.27 -11.18
C PRO A 257 -10.96 -11.00 -12.53
N LEU A 258 -10.38 -10.41 -13.56
CA LEU A 258 -10.26 -11.02 -14.87
C LEU A 258 -9.18 -12.12 -14.92
N ILE A 259 -8.03 -11.91 -14.27
CA ILE A 259 -7.02 -12.99 -14.16
C ILE A 259 -7.57 -14.15 -13.34
N ALA A 260 -8.36 -13.88 -12.28
CA ALA A 260 -9.02 -14.92 -11.50
C ALA A 260 -10.08 -15.70 -12.29
N GLN A 261 -10.59 -15.13 -13.39
CA GLN A 261 -11.56 -15.77 -14.30
C GLN A 261 -10.92 -16.37 -15.57
N ASP A 262 -9.59 -16.53 -15.59
CA ASP A 262 -8.81 -17.01 -16.74
C ASP A 262 -9.01 -16.18 -18.02
N LYS A 263 -9.23 -14.86 -17.86
CA LYS A 263 -9.40 -13.90 -18.97
C LYS A 263 -8.18 -13.01 -19.22
N VAL A 264 -7.15 -13.11 -18.37
CA VAL A 264 -5.88 -12.38 -18.51
C VAL A 264 -4.74 -13.37 -18.37
N ALA A 265 -3.80 -13.35 -19.32
CA ALA A 265 -2.67 -14.26 -19.31
C ALA A 265 -1.53 -13.78 -18.44
N PHE A 266 -1.08 -12.54 -18.66
CA PHE A 266 -0.06 -11.86 -17.86
C PHE A 266 -0.62 -10.60 -17.22
N LEU A 267 -0.24 -10.33 -15.96
CA LEU A 267 -0.69 -9.15 -15.23
C LEU A 267 0.49 -8.54 -14.48
N TRP A 268 0.78 -7.27 -14.73
CA TRP A 268 1.74 -6.49 -13.97
C TRP A 268 1.04 -5.81 -12.79
N ASP A 269 1.10 -6.41 -11.60
CA ASP A 269 0.39 -5.89 -10.41
C ASP A 269 1.06 -6.35 -9.10
N GLN A 270 0.59 -5.80 -8.00
CA GLN A 270 1.10 -6.01 -6.66
C GLN A 270 0.80 -7.42 -6.10
N VAL A 271 1.43 -7.76 -4.99
CA VAL A 271 1.35 -9.08 -4.32
C VAL A 271 -0.09 -9.50 -3.96
N LEU A 272 -1.00 -8.58 -3.74
CA LEU A 272 -2.40 -8.84 -3.39
C LEU A 272 -3.20 -9.64 -4.46
N VAL A 273 -2.68 -9.76 -5.69
CA VAL A 273 -3.30 -10.55 -6.78
C VAL A 273 -3.54 -11.99 -6.34
N GLN A 274 -2.61 -12.62 -5.62
CA GLN A 274 -2.80 -13.97 -5.06
C GLN A 274 -4.09 -14.05 -4.24
N GLY A 275 -4.26 -13.14 -3.30
CA GLY A 275 -5.44 -13.14 -2.42
C GLY A 275 -6.76 -12.94 -3.18
N VAL A 276 -6.76 -12.10 -4.23
CA VAL A 276 -7.94 -11.91 -5.09
C VAL A 276 -8.29 -13.19 -5.83
N ILE A 277 -7.30 -13.86 -6.43
CA ILE A 277 -7.50 -15.13 -7.15
C ILE A 277 -8.04 -16.20 -6.20
N GLN A 278 -7.38 -16.41 -5.07
CA GLN A 278 -7.76 -17.42 -4.08
C GLN A 278 -9.17 -17.20 -3.52
N THR A 279 -9.49 -15.96 -3.18
CA THR A 279 -10.81 -15.61 -2.62
C THR A 279 -11.91 -15.79 -3.67
N THR A 280 -11.68 -15.35 -4.92
CA THR A 280 -12.65 -15.45 -6.02
C THR A 280 -12.96 -16.91 -6.35
N ASN A 281 -11.93 -17.75 -6.40
CA ASN A 281 -12.04 -19.13 -6.85
C ASN A 281 -12.15 -20.15 -5.70
N LYS A 282 -12.11 -19.67 -4.43
CA LYS A 282 -12.05 -20.52 -3.23
C LYS A 282 -10.91 -21.55 -3.32
N MET A 283 -9.75 -21.10 -3.80
CA MET A 283 -8.62 -21.94 -4.19
C MET A 283 -7.67 -22.12 -3.01
N SER A 284 -7.19 -23.33 -2.79
CA SER A 284 -6.11 -23.63 -1.85
C SER A 284 -4.77 -23.07 -2.35
N ASP A 285 -3.76 -22.97 -1.48
CA ASP A 285 -2.40 -22.60 -1.91
C ASP A 285 -1.84 -23.59 -2.93
N GLU A 286 -2.03 -24.90 -2.71
CA GLU A 286 -1.56 -25.94 -3.61
C GLU A 286 -2.17 -25.80 -5.01
N ASP A 287 -3.49 -25.57 -5.10
CA ASP A 287 -4.17 -25.40 -6.39
C ASP A 287 -3.77 -24.06 -7.03
N PHE A 288 -3.56 -23.01 -6.23
CA PHE A 288 -3.08 -21.74 -6.74
C PHE A 288 -1.74 -21.90 -7.47
N TYR A 289 -0.75 -22.55 -6.85
CA TYR A 289 0.59 -22.72 -7.44
C TYR A 289 0.62 -23.62 -8.67
N LYS A 290 -0.39 -24.49 -8.85
CA LYS A 290 -0.56 -25.28 -10.08
C LYS A 290 -1.03 -24.42 -11.25
N HIS A 291 -1.80 -23.36 -10.99
CA HIS A 291 -2.48 -22.57 -12.03
C HIS A 291 -1.85 -21.19 -12.27
N TYR A 292 -1.20 -20.63 -11.28
CA TYR A 292 -0.66 -19.27 -11.34
C TYR A 292 0.79 -19.23 -10.83
N GLY A 293 1.52 -18.23 -11.31
CA GLY A 293 2.83 -17.92 -10.81
C GLY A 293 3.11 -16.42 -10.85
N VAL A 294 4.21 -16.02 -10.22
CA VAL A 294 4.72 -14.65 -10.24
C VAL A 294 6.23 -14.68 -10.43
N THR A 295 6.76 -13.72 -11.13
CA THR A 295 8.20 -13.56 -11.38
C THR A 295 8.56 -12.08 -11.48
N VAL A 296 9.84 -11.78 -11.71
CA VAL A 296 10.31 -10.43 -12.01
C VAL A 296 9.80 -9.95 -13.37
N MET A 297 9.77 -8.64 -13.57
CA MET A 297 9.47 -8.03 -14.87
C MET A 297 10.45 -8.52 -15.93
N PRO A 298 10.00 -8.82 -17.17
CA PRO A 298 10.90 -9.11 -18.29
C PRO A 298 11.90 -7.98 -18.53
N THR A 299 13.15 -8.35 -18.86
CA THR A 299 14.21 -7.39 -19.14
C THR A 299 14.11 -6.83 -20.55
N GLY A 300 14.49 -5.58 -20.73
CA GLY A 300 14.59 -4.93 -22.04
C GLY A 300 15.97 -4.31 -22.26
N ALA A 301 16.03 -3.18 -22.97
CA ALA A 301 17.26 -2.47 -23.32
C ALA A 301 18.12 -2.10 -22.11
N ALA A 302 17.54 -1.87 -20.95
CA ALA A 302 18.25 -1.60 -19.70
C ALA A 302 19.00 -2.81 -19.12
N GLY A 303 18.77 -4.02 -19.63
CA GLY A 303 19.49 -5.26 -19.26
C GLY A 303 19.20 -5.79 -17.85
N LYS A 304 18.18 -5.26 -17.15
CA LYS A 304 17.75 -5.70 -15.82
C LYS A 304 16.25 -5.54 -15.62
N SER A 305 15.73 -6.23 -14.63
CA SER A 305 14.33 -6.11 -14.21
C SER A 305 14.14 -4.93 -13.26
N PHE A 306 12.93 -4.41 -13.23
CA PHE A 306 12.52 -3.34 -12.34
C PHE A 306 11.19 -3.66 -11.68
N SER A 307 10.99 -3.14 -10.47
CA SER A 307 9.71 -3.13 -9.77
C SER A 307 9.48 -1.76 -9.14
N PHE A 308 8.29 -1.53 -8.60
CA PHE A 308 8.00 -0.37 -7.76
C PHE A 308 7.43 -0.83 -6.42
N GLU A 309 7.70 -0.05 -5.38
CA GLU A 309 7.10 -0.24 -4.07
C GLU A 309 5.75 0.49 -4.01
N GLY A 310 4.70 -0.25 -3.75
CA GLY A 310 3.33 0.28 -3.65
C GLY A 310 2.73 0.07 -2.27
N GLY A 311 3.56 -0.19 -1.26
CA GLY A 311 3.13 -0.40 0.12
C GLY A 311 2.69 0.89 0.82
N HIS A 312 2.29 0.72 2.08
CA HIS A 312 1.79 1.80 2.92
C HIS A 312 2.80 2.14 4.00
N GLN A 313 2.84 3.40 4.37
CA GLN A 313 3.64 3.94 5.44
C GLN A 313 2.74 4.54 6.53
N LEU A 314 3.30 4.66 7.72
CA LEU A 314 2.72 5.37 8.86
C LEU A 314 3.53 6.62 9.09
N VAL A 315 2.86 7.76 9.23
CA VAL A 315 3.48 9.04 9.57
C VAL A 315 2.91 9.56 10.88
N MET A 316 3.76 10.28 11.63
CA MET A 316 3.39 11.03 12.82
C MET A 316 3.54 12.51 12.54
N PHE A 317 2.72 13.34 13.16
CA PHE A 317 2.73 14.78 12.92
C PHE A 317 3.44 15.52 14.06
N LYS A 318 4.19 16.59 13.71
CA LYS A 318 4.94 17.40 14.69
C LYS A 318 4.04 18.00 15.76
N ASP A 319 2.84 18.41 15.38
CA ASP A 319 1.89 19.09 16.26
C ASP A 319 1.13 18.10 17.19
N SER A 320 1.38 16.79 17.08
CA SER A 320 0.85 15.84 18.04
C SER A 320 1.49 16.02 19.40
N GLU A 321 0.68 16.22 20.43
CA GLU A 321 1.10 16.27 21.83
C GLU A 321 1.21 14.87 22.47
N LYS A 322 0.82 13.82 21.72
CA LYS A 322 0.69 12.42 22.20
C LYS A 322 1.70 11.48 21.51
N LYS A 323 2.90 11.99 21.23
CA LYS A 323 3.91 11.30 20.40
C LYS A 323 4.30 9.92 20.93
N GLU A 324 4.37 9.74 22.26
CA GLU A 324 4.68 8.43 22.84
C GLU A 324 3.58 7.38 22.54
N ALA A 325 2.32 7.74 22.73
CA ALA A 325 1.19 6.85 22.43
C ALA A 325 1.07 6.60 20.92
N ALA A 326 1.26 7.65 20.11
CA ALA A 326 1.26 7.54 18.65
C ALA A 326 2.37 6.61 18.15
N TRP A 327 3.58 6.71 18.70
CA TRP A 327 4.69 5.83 18.37
C TRP A 327 4.42 4.37 18.78
N LYS A 328 3.91 4.14 19.99
CA LYS A 328 3.54 2.79 20.44
C LYS A 328 2.58 2.13 19.45
N PHE A 329 1.58 2.88 18.98
CA PHE A 329 0.60 2.38 18.01
C PHE A 329 1.23 2.10 16.64
N MET A 330 2.02 3.04 16.11
CA MET A 330 2.72 2.85 14.83
C MET A 330 3.64 1.62 14.86
N ASN A 331 4.43 1.50 15.92
CA ASN A 331 5.35 0.38 16.11
C ASN A 331 4.59 -0.96 16.20
N PHE A 332 3.49 -1.00 16.96
CA PHE A 332 2.62 -2.18 17.04
C PHE A 332 2.08 -2.58 15.66
N LEU A 333 1.53 -1.65 14.90
CA LEU A 333 1.03 -1.91 13.54
C LEU A 333 2.09 -2.50 12.62
N ALA A 334 3.33 -2.03 12.71
CA ALA A 334 4.41 -2.41 11.80
C ALA A 334 5.15 -3.71 12.22
N THR A 335 5.21 -4.03 13.52
CA THR A 335 6.14 -5.06 14.03
C THR A 335 5.49 -6.15 14.86
N ASP A 336 4.28 -5.94 15.41
CA ASP A 336 3.62 -6.98 16.21
C ASP A 336 3.20 -8.16 15.34
N PRO A 337 3.58 -9.41 15.68
CA PRO A 337 3.26 -10.58 14.86
C PRO A 337 1.75 -10.80 14.69
N GLY A 338 0.94 -10.49 15.70
CA GLY A 338 -0.53 -10.59 15.62
C GLY A 338 -1.11 -9.57 14.66
N ALA A 339 -0.67 -8.30 14.73
CA ALA A 339 -1.07 -7.25 13.81
C ALA A 339 -0.67 -7.58 12.37
N ILE A 340 0.55 -8.07 12.16
CA ILE A 340 1.06 -8.51 10.84
C ILE A 340 0.21 -9.65 10.29
N LYS A 341 -0.02 -10.72 11.07
CA LYS A 341 -0.82 -11.87 10.62
C LYS A 341 -2.25 -11.47 10.29
N THR A 342 -2.87 -10.68 11.16
CA THR A 342 -4.27 -10.24 10.95
C THR A 342 -4.37 -9.27 9.79
N TYR A 343 -3.72 -8.11 9.88
CA TYR A 343 -3.94 -7.04 8.90
C TYR A 343 -3.04 -7.17 7.67
N THR A 344 -1.71 -7.20 7.86
CA THR A 344 -0.77 -7.08 6.73
C THR A 344 -0.91 -8.27 5.77
N ILE A 345 -0.88 -9.50 6.28
CA ILE A 345 -0.99 -10.71 5.47
C ILE A 345 -2.46 -11.10 5.27
N GLY A 346 -3.25 -11.10 6.34
CA GLY A 346 -4.61 -11.62 6.35
C GLY A 346 -5.56 -10.80 5.48
N TYR A 347 -5.73 -9.52 5.77
CA TYR A 347 -6.70 -8.65 5.10
C TYR A 347 -6.08 -7.81 3.98
N ASN A 348 -4.90 -7.20 4.20
CA ASN A 348 -4.27 -6.32 3.21
C ASN A 348 -3.48 -7.09 2.13
N ARG A 349 -3.20 -8.39 2.35
CA ARG A 349 -2.52 -9.26 1.38
C ARG A 349 -1.20 -8.68 0.88
N SER A 350 -0.38 -8.18 1.80
CA SER A 350 0.92 -7.56 1.53
C SER A 350 2.02 -8.17 2.39
N LEU A 351 3.28 -7.79 2.11
CA LEU A 351 4.42 -8.29 2.87
C LEU A 351 4.69 -7.38 4.08
N PRO A 352 5.08 -7.95 5.22
CA PRO A 352 5.54 -7.16 6.35
C PRO A 352 6.93 -6.55 6.07
N PRO A 353 7.24 -5.38 6.63
CA PRO A 353 8.55 -4.76 6.48
C PRO A 353 9.63 -5.41 7.36
N VAL A 354 9.26 -6.27 8.32
CA VAL A 354 10.19 -6.90 9.25
C VAL A 354 11.13 -7.89 8.56
N ALA A 355 12.41 -7.85 8.95
CA ALA A 355 13.44 -8.74 8.40
C ALA A 355 13.41 -10.14 9.02
N GLN A 356 13.11 -10.21 10.32
CA GLN A 356 13.09 -11.45 11.10
C GLN A 356 11.92 -11.45 12.08
N THR A 357 11.46 -12.62 12.43
CA THR A 357 10.43 -12.84 13.45
C THR A 357 10.73 -14.16 14.18
N ASP A 358 10.41 -14.20 15.48
CA ASP A 358 10.46 -15.44 16.28
C ASP A 358 9.11 -16.16 16.33
N ASP A 359 8.05 -15.57 15.78
CA ASP A 359 6.72 -16.18 15.70
C ASP A 359 6.70 -17.28 14.61
N GLU A 360 6.54 -18.53 15.04
CA GLU A 360 6.59 -19.70 14.15
C GLU A 360 5.42 -19.75 13.14
N GLU A 361 4.28 -19.20 13.48
CA GLU A 361 3.15 -19.13 12.56
C GLU A 361 3.41 -18.09 11.48
N LEU A 362 3.93 -16.93 11.85
CA LEU A 362 4.32 -15.90 10.91
C LEU A 362 5.44 -16.38 9.97
N LYS A 363 6.44 -17.10 10.47
CA LYS A 363 7.47 -17.74 9.64
C LYS A 363 6.86 -18.63 8.56
N LYS A 364 5.90 -19.48 8.91
CA LYS A 364 5.22 -20.37 7.95
C LYS A 364 4.42 -19.60 6.90
N LEU A 365 3.76 -18.50 7.30
CA LEU A 365 3.01 -17.64 6.36
C LEU A 365 3.96 -16.93 5.37
N LEU A 366 5.18 -16.61 5.80
CA LEU A 366 6.20 -15.97 4.97
C LEU A 366 7.00 -16.96 4.13
N ASP A 367 7.03 -18.25 4.48
CA ASP A 367 7.72 -19.32 3.75
C ASP A 367 6.79 -19.96 2.71
N THR A 368 6.33 -19.17 1.75
CA THR A 368 5.52 -19.62 0.62
C THR A 368 6.21 -19.27 -0.68
N PRO A 369 5.95 -20.00 -1.79
CA PRO A 369 6.58 -19.73 -3.09
C PRO A 369 6.42 -18.28 -3.53
N VAL A 370 5.24 -17.69 -3.36
CA VAL A 370 4.99 -16.28 -3.73
C VAL A 370 5.82 -15.33 -2.86
N PHE A 371 5.76 -15.45 -1.52
CA PHE A 371 6.53 -14.57 -0.64
C PHE A 371 8.04 -14.74 -0.82
N ASN A 372 8.50 -15.97 -1.08
CA ASN A 372 9.91 -16.23 -1.39
C ASN A 372 10.34 -15.55 -2.69
N THR A 373 9.53 -15.64 -3.77
CA THR A 373 9.80 -14.92 -5.03
C THR A 373 9.82 -13.41 -4.80
N TYR A 374 8.87 -12.88 -4.04
CA TYR A 374 8.88 -11.44 -3.72
C TYR A 374 10.13 -11.03 -2.93
N SER A 375 10.48 -11.76 -1.89
CA SER A 375 11.59 -11.41 -1.00
C SER A 375 12.95 -11.55 -1.67
N ASN A 376 13.16 -12.60 -2.47
CA ASN A 376 14.46 -12.94 -3.03
C ASN A 376 14.69 -12.34 -4.41
N ASP A 377 13.63 -12.22 -5.23
CA ASP A 377 13.78 -11.87 -6.65
C ASP A 377 13.17 -10.49 -6.98
N ILE A 378 11.97 -10.16 -6.47
CA ILE A 378 11.25 -8.95 -6.85
C ILE A 378 11.70 -7.72 -6.05
N ILE A 379 11.74 -7.81 -4.71
CA ILE A 379 12.16 -6.69 -3.85
C ILE A 379 13.52 -6.12 -4.24
N PRO A 380 14.55 -6.94 -4.55
CA PRO A 380 15.84 -6.42 -5.01
C PRO A 380 15.79 -5.61 -6.32
N THR A 381 14.69 -5.71 -7.10
CA THR A 381 14.51 -4.96 -8.35
C THR A 381 13.73 -3.65 -8.16
N ILE A 382 13.30 -3.32 -6.95
CA ILE A 382 12.58 -2.07 -6.70
C ILE A 382 13.46 -0.89 -7.07
N ALA A 383 12.93 -0.07 -8.00
CA ALA A 383 13.58 1.16 -8.44
C ALA A 383 12.95 2.38 -7.77
N PRO A 384 13.76 3.41 -7.45
CA PRO A 384 13.22 4.66 -6.96
C PRO A 384 12.19 5.25 -7.93
N GLN A 385 11.10 5.73 -7.38
CA GLN A 385 10.07 6.46 -8.12
C GLN A 385 10.44 7.95 -8.16
N PRO A 386 10.03 8.71 -9.18
CA PRO A 386 10.31 10.14 -9.26
C PRO A 386 9.36 10.95 -8.37
N TYR A 387 9.15 10.48 -7.13
CA TYR A 387 8.26 11.16 -6.17
C TYR A 387 8.80 12.53 -5.76
N GLY A 388 7.89 13.44 -5.47
CA GLY A 388 8.21 14.80 -5.05
C GLY A 388 7.04 15.75 -5.33
N PRO A 389 7.19 17.06 -5.05
CA PRO A 389 6.11 18.03 -5.23
C PRO A 389 5.53 18.11 -6.64
N GLN A 390 6.35 17.80 -7.66
CA GLN A 390 5.95 17.85 -9.07
C GLN A 390 5.38 16.52 -9.59
N PHE A 391 5.37 15.47 -8.78
CA PHE A 391 5.01 14.11 -9.23
C PHE A 391 3.63 14.04 -9.86
N ALA A 392 2.60 14.65 -9.26
CA ALA A 392 1.24 14.61 -9.78
C ALA A 392 1.11 15.31 -11.14
N ALA A 393 1.79 16.45 -11.34
CA ALA A 393 1.83 17.16 -12.62
C ALA A 393 2.57 16.34 -13.69
N ALA A 394 3.73 15.79 -13.33
CA ALA A 394 4.50 14.92 -14.21
C ALA A 394 3.71 13.66 -14.61
N ALA A 395 3.03 13.03 -13.65
CA ALA A 395 2.18 11.88 -13.91
C ALA A 395 1.06 12.21 -14.90
N THR A 396 0.40 13.35 -14.72
CA THR A 396 -0.66 13.82 -15.65
C THR A 396 -0.10 14.00 -17.06
N ALA A 397 1.04 14.67 -17.22
CA ALA A 397 1.64 14.93 -18.52
C ALA A 397 2.09 13.62 -19.22
N ILE A 398 2.82 12.76 -18.51
CA ILE A 398 3.36 11.51 -19.06
C ILE A 398 2.24 10.55 -19.40
N MET A 399 1.28 10.33 -18.48
CA MET A 399 0.19 9.38 -18.70
C MET A 399 -0.82 9.84 -19.73
N ALA A 400 -1.00 11.16 -19.93
CA ALA A 400 -1.76 11.69 -21.08
C ALA A 400 -1.09 11.30 -22.40
N GLY A 401 0.22 11.42 -22.50
CA GLY A 401 0.97 10.97 -23.68
C GLY A 401 0.94 9.46 -23.90
N VAL A 402 1.04 8.66 -22.84
CA VAL A 402 0.85 7.19 -22.93
C VAL A 402 -0.54 6.86 -23.45
N GLN A 403 -1.57 7.51 -22.90
CA GLN A 403 -2.95 7.32 -23.32
C GLN A 403 -3.15 7.72 -24.79
N GLU A 404 -2.56 8.85 -25.20
CA GLU A 404 -2.59 9.28 -26.61
C GLU A 404 -1.87 8.29 -27.53
N ALA A 405 -0.72 7.73 -27.11
CA ALA A 405 0.02 6.73 -27.88
C ALA A 405 -0.83 5.48 -28.15
N VAL A 406 -1.64 5.01 -27.18
CA VAL A 406 -2.46 3.79 -27.31
C VAL A 406 -3.82 4.02 -27.94
N THR A 407 -4.28 5.28 -28.11
CA THR A 407 -5.62 5.62 -28.63
C THR A 407 -5.64 6.39 -29.93
N SER A 408 -4.48 6.87 -30.42
CA SER A 408 -4.40 7.71 -31.60
C SER A 408 -3.30 7.28 -32.56
N SER A 409 -3.38 7.72 -33.81
CA SER A 409 -2.35 7.56 -34.84
C SER A 409 -1.38 8.73 -34.92
N ARG A 410 -1.44 9.70 -33.97
CA ARG A 410 -0.53 10.84 -33.93
C ARG A 410 0.94 10.36 -33.88
N PRO A 411 1.89 10.98 -34.62
CA PRO A 411 3.28 10.58 -34.59
C PRO A 411 3.86 10.54 -33.16
N ILE A 412 4.62 9.50 -32.84
CA ILE A 412 5.24 9.34 -31.48
C ILE A 412 6.14 10.52 -31.15
N ASP A 413 6.86 11.06 -32.14
CA ASP A 413 7.70 12.25 -31.94
C ASP A 413 6.90 13.47 -31.45
N GLU A 414 5.70 13.69 -32.00
CA GLU A 414 4.84 14.78 -31.59
C GLU A 414 4.22 14.56 -30.19
N ILE A 415 3.91 13.30 -29.84
CA ILE A 415 3.44 12.95 -28.51
C ILE A 415 4.56 13.19 -27.49
N ALA A 416 5.76 12.73 -27.78
CA ALA A 416 6.93 12.91 -26.93
C ALA A 416 7.26 14.40 -26.71
N ALA A 417 7.20 15.21 -27.76
CA ALA A 417 7.40 16.67 -27.67
C ALA A 417 6.28 17.34 -26.82
N SER A 418 5.03 16.87 -26.94
CA SER A 418 3.92 17.37 -26.11
C SER A 418 4.10 17.06 -24.64
N ILE A 419 4.57 15.84 -24.28
CA ILE A 419 4.92 15.46 -22.91
C ILE A 419 6.04 16.40 -22.41
N GLN A 420 7.12 16.55 -23.17
CA GLN A 420 8.26 17.38 -22.79
C GLN A 420 7.84 18.85 -22.55
N GLN A 421 7.01 19.40 -23.41
CA GLN A 421 6.50 20.75 -23.24
C GLN A 421 5.69 20.93 -21.95
N GLN A 422 4.90 19.91 -21.55
CA GLN A 422 4.13 19.96 -20.32
C GLN A 422 5.01 19.82 -19.07
N LEU A 423 6.06 19.00 -19.14
CA LEU A 423 7.03 18.81 -18.06
C LEU A 423 7.92 20.04 -17.81
N SER A 424 8.05 20.93 -18.81
CA SER A 424 8.87 22.14 -18.71
C SER A 424 8.10 23.38 -18.19
N ARG A 425 6.83 23.24 -17.87
CA ARG A 425 5.96 24.27 -17.30
C ARG A 425 5.97 24.27 -15.79
#